data_94780a0899881173b38070cde5fd7e24
#
_entry.id   94780a0899881173b38070cde5fd7e24
#
_cell.length_a   1.000
_cell.length_b   1.000
_cell.length_c   1.000
_cell.angle_alpha   90.00
_cell.angle_beta   90.00
_cell.angle_gamma   90.00
#
_symmetry.space_group_name_H-M   'P 1'
#
loop_
_entity.id
_entity.type
_entity.pdbx_description
1 polymer ?
#
loop_
_entity_poly.entity_id
_entity_poly.type
_entity_poly.pdbx_seq_one_letter_code
_entity_poly.pdbx_strand_id
1 'polypeptide(L)'
;MFNPKKIYKVARKLNKTIVFPEASFSERIVEAGKIIRDKKIANVIFVGDESNLILKYKNLKNITIINPKTSDIRQEIEDLIFEKRQAKGITRKKARELSYDPIYFATMLVEMGIADGMVAGAETATSDSLRPALQLIKGKDEGYVSSCNIIFGKHKVLGKERTLVIGDSGLN
;
A
#
# COMPACT_ATOMS: atom_id res chain seq x y z
N MET A 1 -21.39 -18.17 -4.87
CA MET A 1 -21.61 -16.74 -4.53
C MET A 1 -20.39 -16.21 -3.81
N PHE A 2 -19.78 -15.15 -4.34
CA PHE A 2 -18.73 -14.43 -3.62
C PHE A 2 -19.28 -13.91 -2.29
N ASN A 3 -18.66 -14.30 -1.20
CA ASN A 3 -19.07 -13.88 0.11
C ASN A 3 -17.92 -13.07 0.78
N PRO A 4 -18.02 -11.74 0.82
CA PRO A 4 -17.01 -10.90 1.48
C PRO A 4 -16.73 -11.31 2.92
N LYS A 5 -17.73 -11.83 3.63
CA LYS A 5 -17.57 -12.30 5.01
C LYS A 5 -16.57 -13.45 5.15
N LYS A 6 -16.46 -14.32 4.12
CA LYS A 6 -15.48 -15.41 4.12
C LYS A 6 -14.05 -14.85 3.99
N ILE A 7 -13.85 -13.86 3.09
CA ILE A 7 -12.55 -13.18 2.93
C ILE A 7 -12.17 -12.47 4.22
N TYR A 8 -13.08 -11.71 4.83
CA TYR A 8 -12.81 -11.02 6.09
C TYR A 8 -12.44 -12.00 7.22
N LYS A 9 -13.06 -13.19 7.27
CA LYS A 9 -12.69 -14.22 8.24
C LYS A 9 -11.26 -14.72 8.05
N VAL A 10 -10.83 -14.90 6.81
CA VAL A 10 -9.44 -15.30 6.49
C VAL A 10 -8.47 -14.16 6.80
N ALA A 11 -8.76 -12.95 6.34
CA ALA A 11 -7.92 -11.78 6.58
C ALA A 11 -7.67 -11.53 8.08
N ARG A 12 -8.72 -11.61 8.90
CA ARG A 12 -8.60 -11.49 10.36
C ARG A 12 -7.67 -12.51 10.98
N LYS A 13 -7.66 -13.76 10.47
CA LYS A 13 -6.75 -14.81 10.97
C LYS A 13 -5.31 -14.55 10.59
N LEU A 14 -5.08 -13.95 9.41
CA LEU A 14 -3.75 -13.62 8.92
C LEU A 14 -3.11 -12.45 9.67
N ASN A 15 -3.93 -11.59 10.30
CA ASN A 15 -3.50 -10.43 11.09
C ASN A 15 -2.43 -9.58 10.39
N LYS A 16 -2.63 -9.29 9.11
CA LYS A 16 -1.68 -8.57 8.26
C LYS A 16 -1.72 -7.06 8.53
N THR A 17 -0.61 -6.39 8.24
CA THR A 17 -0.46 -4.94 8.35
C THR A 17 -0.43 -4.33 6.95
N ILE A 18 -1.33 -3.36 6.69
CA ILE A 18 -1.44 -2.68 5.41
C ILE A 18 -1.13 -1.20 5.58
N VAL A 19 -0.24 -0.69 4.73
CA VAL A 19 0.12 0.72 4.72
C VAL A 19 -0.63 1.48 3.62
N PHE A 20 -1.08 2.68 3.97
CA PHE A 20 -1.84 3.59 3.12
C PHE A 20 -1.08 4.93 3.00
N PRO A 21 -0.36 5.15 1.90
CA PRO A 21 0.45 6.36 1.72
C PRO A 21 -0.34 7.64 1.47
N GLU A 22 -1.57 7.53 0.98
CA GLU A 22 -2.39 8.67 0.55
C GLU A 22 -3.27 9.25 1.67
N ALA A 23 -3.13 8.79 2.92
CA ALA A 23 -3.98 9.23 4.04
C ALA A 23 -3.93 10.74 4.28
N SER A 24 -2.80 11.39 4.01
CA SER A 24 -2.64 12.84 4.23
C SER A 24 -3.47 13.70 3.28
N PHE A 25 -3.85 13.17 2.11
CA PHE A 25 -4.53 13.94 1.06
C PHE A 25 -5.77 13.26 0.47
N SER A 26 -6.13 12.05 0.94
CA SER A 26 -7.33 11.34 0.50
C SER A 26 -8.23 10.98 1.67
N GLU A 27 -9.39 11.61 1.75
CA GLU A 27 -10.43 11.27 2.74
C GLU A 27 -10.95 9.84 2.55
N ARG A 28 -11.09 9.40 1.29
CA ARG A 28 -11.53 8.04 0.95
C ARG A 28 -10.61 6.98 1.57
N ILE A 29 -9.31 7.23 1.57
CA ILE A 29 -8.30 6.34 2.16
C ILE A 29 -8.45 6.31 3.69
N VAL A 30 -8.65 7.46 4.31
CA VAL A 30 -8.84 7.53 5.77
C VAL A 30 -10.08 6.76 6.19
N GLU A 31 -11.21 6.96 5.50
CA GLU A 31 -12.45 6.24 5.79
C GLU A 31 -12.30 4.73 5.54
N ALA A 32 -11.63 4.32 4.46
CA ALA A 32 -11.33 2.92 4.21
C ALA A 32 -10.49 2.30 5.34
N GLY A 33 -9.45 2.99 5.80
CA GLY A 33 -8.60 2.54 6.91
C GLY A 33 -9.38 2.38 8.22
N LYS A 34 -10.28 3.32 8.54
CA LYS A 34 -11.18 3.20 9.70
C LYS A 34 -12.07 1.95 9.60
N ILE A 35 -12.68 1.71 8.44
CA ILE A 35 -13.52 0.53 8.20
C ILE A 35 -12.71 -0.77 8.37
N ILE A 36 -11.49 -0.82 7.85
CA ILE A 36 -10.59 -1.97 7.95
C ILE A 36 -10.26 -2.25 9.41
N ARG A 37 -9.89 -1.23 10.18
CA ARG A 37 -9.61 -1.30 11.61
C ARG A 37 -10.84 -1.77 12.39
N ASP A 38 -11.99 -1.13 12.19
CA ASP A 38 -13.21 -1.41 12.95
C ASP A 38 -13.72 -2.83 12.70
N LYS A 39 -13.60 -3.31 11.47
CA LYS A 39 -13.91 -4.68 11.10
C LYS A 39 -12.78 -5.66 11.44
N LYS A 40 -11.66 -5.20 11.99
CA LYS A 40 -10.48 -6.01 12.31
C LYS A 40 -9.99 -6.84 11.11
N ILE A 41 -10.01 -6.27 9.92
CA ILE A 41 -9.60 -6.95 8.67
C ILE A 41 -8.08 -7.02 8.59
N ALA A 42 -7.40 -5.92 8.96
CA ALA A 42 -5.95 -5.78 8.98
C ALA A 42 -5.56 -4.72 10.02
N ASN A 43 -4.29 -4.71 10.41
CA ASN A 43 -3.67 -3.56 11.06
C ASN A 43 -3.45 -2.47 10.01
N VAL A 44 -3.59 -1.21 10.40
CA VAL A 44 -3.56 -0.07 9.48
C VAL A 44 -2.40 0.85 9.83
N ILE A 45 -1.58 1.19 8.85
CA ILE A 45 -0.57 2.25 8.93
C ILE A 45 -0.97 3.36 7.95
N PHE A 46 -1.08 4.59 8.44
CA PHE A 46 -1.19 5.78 7.60
C PHE A 46 0.18 6.46 7.50
N VAL A 47 0.57 6.88 6.30
CA VAL A 47 1.75 7.73 6.10
C VAL A 47 1.31 9.19 6.06
N GLY A 48 1.86 10.01 6.95
CA GLY A 48 1.55 11.42 7.00
C GLY A 48 1.84 12.06 8.34
N ASP A 49 1.55 13.35 8.42
CA ASP A 49 1.68 14.11 9.66
C ASP A 49 0.55 13.78 10.63
N GLU A 50 0.91 13.26 11.81
CA GLU A 50 -0.03 12.80 12.81
C GLU A 50 -0.93 13.92 13.32
N SER A 51 -0.35 15.08 13.62
CA SER A 51 -1.09 16.23 14.14
C SER A 51 -2.14 16.71 13.15
N ASN A 52 -1.77 16.80 11.87
CA ASN A 52 -2.69 17.19 10.81
C ASN A 52 -3.80 16.16 10.60
N LEU A 53 -3.45 14.86 10.62
CA LEU A 53 -4.44 13.79 10.46
C LEU A 53 -5.43 13.75 11.64
N ILE A 54 -4.95 13.88 12.88
CA ILE A 54 -5.82 13.90 14.07
C ILE A 54 -6.71 15.15 14.09
N LEU A 55 -6.18 16.30 13.67
CA LEU A 55 -6.95 17.54 13.60
C LEU A 55 -8.06 17.46 12.55
N LYS A 56 -7.74 16.88 11.37
CA LYS A 56 -8.67 16.79 10.25
C LYS A 56 -9.69 15.67 10.39
N TYR A 57 -9.27 14.53 10.95
CA TYR A 57 -10.11 13.32 11.00
C TYR A 57 -10.31 12.84 12.44
N LYS A 58 -11.57 12.64 12.81
CA LYS A 58 -11.92 12.07 14.11
C LYS A 58 -11.73 10.54 14.13
N ASN A 59 -11.50 9.99 15.32
CA ASN A 59 -11.50 8.55 15.57
C ASN A 59 -10.40 7.78 14.80
N LEU A 60 -9.15 8.21 14.94
CA LEU A 60 -7.98 7.48 14.43
C LEU A 60 -7.33 6.55 15.46
N LYS A 61 -7.98 6.31 16.60
CA LYS A 61 -7.48 5.38 17.62
C LYS A 61 -7.19 3.99 17.04
N ASN A 62 -6.09 3.38 17.45
CA ASN A 62 -5.63 2.07 16.96
C ASN A 62 -5.29 2.03 15.44
N ILE A 63 -4.95 3.19 14.87
CA ILE A 63 -4.30 3.30 13.57
C ILE A 63 -2.91 3.85 13.84
N THR A 64 -1.88 3.20 13.34
CA THR A 64 -0.50 3.69 13.41
C THR A 64 -0.31 4.80 12.38
N ILE A 65 0.25 5.93 12.78
CA ILE A 65 0.58 7.02 11.85
C ILE A 65 2.09 7.18 11.86
N ILE A 66 2.71 7.21 10.67
CA ILE A 66 4.15 7.40 10.51
C ILE A 66 4.37 8.61 9.60
N ASN A 67 5.06 9.61 10.14
CA ASN A 67 5.43 10.80 9.40
C ASN A 67 6.84 10.64 8.82
N PRO A 68 7.00 10.61 7.48
CA PRO A 68 8.32 10.50 6.86
C PRO A 68 9.30 11.59 7.28
N LYS A 69 8.81 12.77 7.69
CA LYS A 69 9.66 13.91 8.07
C LYS A 69 10.29 13.74 9.44
N THR A 70 9.64 13.04 10.37
CA THR A 70 10.06 12.90 11.76
C THR A 70 10.35 11.47 12.19
N SER A 71 10.16 10.51 11.28
CA SER A 71 10.36 9.09 11.57
C SER A 71 11.85 8.74 11.73
N ASP A 72 12.17 8.01 12.78
CA ASP A 72 13.53 7.54 13.08
C ASP A 72 14.09 6.62 11.99
N ILE A 73 13.22 5.84 11.32
CA ILE A 73 13.62 4.93 10.24
C ILE A 73 13.82 5.63 8.89
N ARG A 74 13.55 6.93 8.78
CA ARG A 74 13.68 7.64 7.50
C ARG A 74 15.10 7.58 6.93
N GLN A 75 16.12 7.69 7.78
CA GLN A 75 17.51 7.62 7.32
C GLN A 75 17.84 6.24 6.76
N GLU A 76 17.38 5.19 7.41
CA GLU A 76 17.53 3.82 6.92
C GLU A 76 16.84 3.62 5.56
N ILE A 77 15.64 4.17 5.40
CA ILE A 77 14.90 4.16 4.13
C ILE A 77 15.70 4.90 3.03
N GLU A 78 16.27 6.07 3.32
CA GLU A 78 17.13 6.82 2.39
C GLU A 78 18.31 5.95 1.93
N ASP A 79 19.00 5.32 2.86
CA ASP A 79 20.17 4.48 2.60
C ASP A 79 19.81 3.26 1.76
N LEU A 80 18.72 2.58 2.08
CA LEU A 80 18.22 1.44 1.32
C LEU A 80 17.77 1.82 -0.10
N ILE A 81 17.10 2.96 -0.28
CA ILE A 81 16.74 3.46 -1.62
C ILE A 81 18.01 3.71 -2.43
N PHE A 82 19.02 4.34 -1.83
CA PHE A 82 20.28 4.60 -2.50
C PHE A 82 20.99 3.29 -2.88
N GLU A 83 21.14 2.36 -1.94
CA GLU A 83 21.77 1.06 -2.17
C GLU A 83 21.12 0.29 -3.32
N LYS A 84 19.79 0.21 -3.33
CA LYS A 84 19.05 -0.51 -4.37
C LYS A 84 19.14 0.14 -5.75
N ARG A 85 19.37 1.44 -5.83
CA ARG A 85 19.27 2.20 -7.07
C ARG A 85 20.57 2.87 -7.53
N GLN A 86 21.66 2.83 -6.75
CA GLN A 86 22.94 3.46 -7.12
C GLN A 86 23.48 2.94 -8.46
N ALA A 87 23.37 1.64 -8.72
CA ALA A 87 23.76 1.04 -9.99
C ALA A 87 22.92 1.52 -11.19
N LYS A 88 21.77 2.14 -10.94
CA LYS A 88 20.91 2.78 -11.94
C LYS A 88 21.05 4.31 -11.95
N GLY A 89 22.09 4.84 -11.31
CA GLY A 89 22.47 6.25 -11.36
C GLY A 89 21.72 7.18 -10.41
N ILE A 90 21.03 6.67 -9.38
CA ILE A 90 20.43 7.56 -8.37
C ILE A 90 21.51 8.25 -7.55
N THR A 91 21.30 9.54 -7.24
CA THR A 91 22.18 10.28 -6.33
C THR A 91 21.69 10.19 -4.89
N ARG A 92 22.58 10.39 -3.91
CA ARG A 92 22.20 10.51 -2.49
C ARG A 92 21.14 11.58 -2.26
N LYS A 93 21.27 12.73 -2.91
CA LYS A 93 20.27 13.80 -2.84
C LYS A 93 18.90 13.31 -3.28
N LYS A 94 18.85 12.58 -4.40
CA LYS A 94 17.57 12.04 -4.91
C LYS A 94 16.99 10.96 -4.02
N ALA A 95 17.81 10.05 -3.46
CA ALA A 95 17.37 9.05 -2.50
C ALA A 95 16.76 9.70 -1.26
N ARG A 96 17.39 10.77 -0.76
CA ARG A 96 16.85 11.57 0.34
C ARG A 96 15.52 12.21 0.00
N GLU A 97 15.36 12.83 -1.16
CA GLU A 97 14.08 13.39 -1.60
C GLU A 97 12.97 12.31 -1.63
N LEU A 98 13.29 11.14 -2.18
CA LEU A 98 12.34 10.02 -2.27
C LEU A 98 11.97 9.45 -0.90
N SER A 99 12.87 9.49 0.09
CA SER A 99 12.56 9.02 1.45
C SER A 99 11.51 9.87 2.17
N TYR A 100 11.22 11.07 1.67
CA TYR A 100 10.12 11.93 2.15
C TYR A 100 8.82 11.74 1.38
N ASP A 101 8.87 11.12 0.20
CA ASP A 101 7.69 10.87 -0.61
C ASP A 101 6.83 9.76 0.03
N PRO A 102 5.53 9.98 0.27
CA PRO A 102 4.71 9.01 0.97
C PRO A 102 4.61 7.65 0.28
N ILE A 103 4.61 7.61 -1.06
CA ILE A 103 4.49 6.36 -1.81
C ILE A 103 5.81 5.56 -1.72
N TYR A 104 6.95 6.23 -1.91
CA TYR A 104 8.27 5.62 -1.75
C TYR A 104 8.49 5.15 -0.32
N PHE A 105 8.14 5.98 0.66
CA PHE A 105 8.24 5.63 2.08
C PHE A 105 7.41 4.37 2.41
N ALA A 106 6.14 4.35 2.02
CA ALA A 106 5.26 3.21 2.23
C ALA A 106 5.75 1.94 1.52
N THR A 107 6.29 2.10 0.30
CA THR A 107 6.90 0.99 -0.43
C THR A 107 8.07 0.38 0.35
N MET A 108 8.90 1.24 0.97
CA MET A 108 10.01 0.77 1.79
C MET A 108 9.55 0.11 3.09
N LEU A 109 8.44 0.55 3.70
CA LEU A 109 7.86 -0.16 4.85
C LEU A 109 7.47 -1.61 4.49
N VAL A 110 7.00 -1.83 3.26
CA VAL A 110 6.71 -3.19 2.76
C VAL A 110 8.00 -3.98 2.51
N GLU A 111 8.99 -3.38 1.86
CA GLU A 111 10.28 -4.04 1.58
C GLU A 111 11.03 -4.42 2.86
N MET A 112 10.96 -3.60 3.90
CA MET A 112 11.54 -3.83 5.22
C MET A 112 10.72 -4.82 6.08
N GLY A 113 9.55 -5.26 5.62
CA GLY A 113 8.68 -6.17 6.36
C GLY A 113 7.94 -5.53 7.54
N ILE A 114 7.94 -4.20 7.65
CA ILE A 114 7.16 -3.44 8.65
C ILE A 114 5.67 -3.47 8.29
N ALA A 115 5.36 -3.49 7.00
CA ALA A 115 4.02 -3.74 6.48
C ALA A 115 4.03 -4.97 5.56
N ASP A 116 2.91 -5.69 5.49
CA ASP A 116 2.75 -6.86 4.63
C ASP A 116 2.29 -6.49 3.21
N GLY A 117 1.78 -5.28 3.04
CA GLY A 117 1.32 -4.77 1.76
C GLY A 117 0.96 -3.30 1.81
N MET A 118 0.80 -2.70 0.62
CA MET A 118 0.42 -1.30 0.44
C MET A 118 -0.84 -1.21 -0.41
N VAL A 119 -1.72 -0.26 -0.08
CA VAL A 119 -2.86 0.13 -0.92
C VAL A 119 -2.71 1.59 -1.29
N ALA A 120 -2.57 1.84 -2.59
CA ALA A 120 -2.39 3.18 -3.17
C ALA A 120 -3.17 3.31 -4.47
N GLY A 121 -3.23 4.52 -5.04
CA GLY A 121 -3.89 4.82 -6.31
C GLY A 121 -5.32 5.35 -6.17
N ALA A 122 -5.69 5.85 -4.99
CA ALA A 122 -6.97 6.54 -4.81
C ALA A 122 -6.96 7.95 -5.42
N GLU A 123 -5.84 8.66 -5.28
CA GLU A 123 -5.61 10.02 -5.81
C GLU A 123 -4.34 10.09 -6.68
N THR A 124 -3.45 9.10 -6.55
CA THR A 124 -2.18 9.05 -7.27
C THR A 124 -2.34 8.27 -8.57
N ALA A 125 -1.71 8.75 -9.65
CA ALA A 125 -1.72 8.04 -10.93
C ALA A 125 -1.10 6.63 -10.80
N THR A 126 -1.59 5.69 -11.60
CA THR A 126 -1.14 4.30 -11.57
C THR A 126 0.38 4.18 -11.75
N SER A 127 0.96 4.94 -12.69
CA SER A 127 2.41 4.99 -12.91
C SER A 127 3.20 5.40 -11.67
N ASP A 128 2.71 6.37 -10.92
CA ASP A 128 3.40 6.93 -9.77
C ASP A 128 3.25 6.03 -8.53
N SER A 129 2.14 5.29 -8.44
CA SER A 129 1.94 4.28 -7.39
C SER A 129 2.76 3.01 -7.64
N LEU A 130 2.88 2.55 -8.90
CA LEU A 130 3.59 1.30 -9.25
C LEU A 130 5.10 1.48 -9.37
N ARG A 131 5.58 2.63 -9.84
CA ARG A 131 7.01 2.88 -10.06
C ARG A 131 7.88 2.57 -8.84
N PRO A 132 7.55 3.04 -7.60
CA PRO A 132 8.33 2.69 -6.42
C PRO A 132 8.40 1.19 -6.17
N ALA A 133 7.26 0.48 -6.29
CA ALA A 133 7.22 -0.97 -6.09
C ALA A 133 8.11 -1.71 -7.09
N LEU A 134 8.03 -1.38 -8.38
CA LEU A 134 8.87 -1.96 -9.43
C LEU A 134 10.36 -1.65 -9.24
N GLN A 135 10.69 -0.53 -8.63
CA GLN A 135 12.06 -0.09 -8.42
C GLN A 135 12.71 -0.66 -7.16
N LEU A 136 11.95 -0.89 -6.10
CA LEU A 136 12.48 -1.10 -4.76
C LEU A 136 12.13 -2.47 -4.17
N ILE A 137 10.98 -3.06 -4.52
CA ILE A 137 10.59 -4.37 -4.01
C ILE A 137 11.25 -5.45 -4.89
N LYS A 138 12.03 -6.33 -4.25
CA LYS A 138 12.57 -7.51 -4.93
C LYS A 138 11.53 -8.62 -4.91
N GLY A 139 11.10 -9.06 -6.09
CA GLY A 139 10.32 -10.30 -6.23
C GLY A 139 11.13 -11.51 -5.76
N LYS A 140 10.45 -12.54 -5.28
CA LYS A 140 11.09 -13.80 -4.88
C LYS A 140 11.71 -14.54 -6.07
N ASP A 141 11.14 -14.36 -7.25
CA ASP A 141 11.53 -15.00 -8.49
C ASP A 141 12.01 -13.92 -9.48
N GLU A 142 13.32 -13.73 -9.56
CA GLU A 142 14.10 -12.96 -10.56
C GLU A 142 13.40 -11.85 -11.37
N GLY A 143 12.53 -11.07 -10.71
CA GLY A 143 12.13 -9.77 -11.28
C GLY A 143 10.86 -9.74 -12.14
N TYR A 144 10.11 -10.81 -12.24
CA TYR A 144 8.80 -10.77 -12.89
C TYR A 144 7.73 -10.24 -11.94
N VAL A 145 7.05 -9.18 -12.36
CA VAL A 145 5.88 -8.62 -11.67
C VAL A 145 4.65 -9.05 -12.44
N SER A 146 3.71 -9.69 -11.75
CA SER A 146 2.42 -10.07 -12.34
C SER A 146 1.28 -9.31 -11.69
N SER A 147 0.21 -9.10 -12.43
CA SER A 147 -1.02 -8.49 -11.92
C SER A 147 -2.17 -9.49 -11.96
N CYS A 148 -3.12 -9.30 -11.05
CA CYS A 148 -4.32 -10.13 -10.99
C CYS A 148 -5.54 -9.27 -10.67
N ASN A 149 -6.55 -9.34 -11.55
CA ASN A 149 -7.86 -8.75 -11.30
C ASN A 149 -8.86 -9.85 -10.95
N ILE A 150 -9.57 -9.68 -9.86
CA ILE A 150 -10.62 -10.57 -9.43
C ILE A 150 -11.97 -9.88 -9.63
N ILE A 151 -12.77 -10.37 -10.58
CA ILE A 151 -14.06 -9.78 -10.94
C ILE A 151 -15.18 -10.67 -10.41
N PHE A 152 -16.09 -10.06 -9.66
CA PHE A 152 -17.28 -10.73 -9.16
C PHE A 152 -18.51 -10.16 -9.85
N GLY A 153 -19.37 -11.01 -10.37
CA GLY A 153 -20.57 -10.53 -11.01
C GLY A 153 -21.51 -11.62 -11.50
N LYS A 154 -22.72 -11.19 -11.84
CA LYS A 154 -23.72 -12.04 -12.52
C LYS A 154 -23.54 -11.88 -14.02
N HIS A 155 -23.11 -12.92 -14.67
CA HIS A 155 -22.94 -12.89 -16.14
C HIS A 155 -24.29 -13.06 -16.82
N LYS A 156 -24.67 -12.11 -17.71
CA LYS A 156 -25.99 -12.11 -18.39
C LYS A 156 -26.26 -13.39 -19.18
N VAL A 157 -25.24 -13.91 -19.86
CA VAL A 157 -25.37 -15.10 -20.71
C VAL A 157 -25.34 -16.43 -19.93
N LEU A 158 -24.55 -16.45 -18.81
CA LEU A 158 -24.38 -17.69 -18.02
C LEU A 158 -25.37 -17.78 -16.85
N GLY A 159 -26.22 -16.80 -16.65
CA GLY A 159 -27.32 -16.80 -15.66
C GLY A 159 -26.92 -16.97 -14.19
N LYS A 160 -25.65 -17.19 -13.90
CA LYS A 160 -25.12 -17.46 -12.54
C LYS A 160 -24.06 -16.44 -12.14
N GLU A 161 -23.98 -16.16 -10.83
CA GLU A 161 -22.86 -15.41 -10.30
C GLU A 161 -21.56 -16.20 -10.44
N ARG A 162 -20.54 -15.54 -10.98
CA ARG A 162 -19.23 -16.13 -11.21
C ARG A 162 -18.12 -15.21 -10.68
N THR A 163 -17.02 -15.85 -10.34
CA THR A 163 -15.75 -15.19 -10.06
C THR A 163 -14.84 -15.45 -11.24
N LEU A 164 -14.33 -14.38 -11.85
CA LEU A 164 -13.30 -14.43 -12.88
C LEU A 164 -12.00 -13.93 -12.27
N VAL A 165 -10.92 -14.64 -12.55
CA VAL A 165 -9.56 -14.21 -12.21
C VAL A 165 -8.85 -13.96 -13.53
N ILE A 166 -8.39 -12.73 -13.75
CA ILE A 166 -7.69 -12.31 -14.96
C ILE A 166 -6.28 -11.94 -14.55
N GLY A 167 -5.29 -12.71 -15.01
CA GLY A 167 -3.88 -12.44 -14.78
C GLY A 167 -3.30 -11.49 -15.83
N ASP A 168 -2.29 -10.71 -15.42
CA ASP A 168 -1.45 -9.84 -16.25
C ASP A 168 -2.18 -8.83 -17.16
N SER A 169 -3.37 -8.41 -16.77
CA SER A 169 -4.19 -7.47 -17.54
C SER A 169 -3.89 -6.00 -17.28
N GLY A 170 -2.96 -5.66 -16.41
CA GLY A 170 -2.71 -4.30 -15.96
C GLY A 170 -1.27 -3.80 -15.99
N LEU A 171 -0.31 -4.62 -16.43
CA LEU A 171 1.12 -4.30 -16.39
C LEU A 171 1.81 -4.36 -17.76
N ASN A 172 1.05 -4.51 -18.85
CA ASN A 172 1.57 -4.48 -20.21
C ASN A 172 1.17 -3.19 -20.91
#